data_09e17ca95ba67544b555c9e2c94a602a
#
_entry.id   09e17ca95ba67544b555c9e2c94a602a
#
_cell.length_a   1.000
_cell.length_b   1.000
_cell.length_c   1.000
_cell.angle_alpha   90.00
_cell.angle_beta   90.00
_cell.angle_gamma   90.00
#
_symmetry.space_group_name_H-M   'P 1'
#
loop_
_entity.id
_entity.type
_entity.pdbx_description
1 polymer ?
#
loop_
_entity_poly.entity_id
_entity_poly.type
_entity_poly.pdbx_seq_one_letter_code
_entity_poly.pdbx_strand_id
1 'polypeptide(L)'
;FTVGAGTYSYLITDDKGCSTSTAITITEPSEMQVTSAATAITCNGGLSTVSVSATGGTAPYSGTGNFSVTAGSYTYPVTDGNGCSSSTTITITEPSVVEASSSATAILCYGGTATVSVSGNGGTAPYNGTGDFSVSAGTYSYIVSDANGCSTSTSITVTEPSEVIVSSSATPILCNGGSSTVSVSATGGT
;
A
#
# COMPACT_ATOMS: atom_id res chain seq x y z
N PHE A 1 44.73 -12.40 39.56
CA PHE A 1 43.30 -12.50 39.79
C PHE A 1 42.55 -11.87 38.57
N THR A 2 41.69 -12.63 37.93
CA THR A 2 40.78 -12.11 36.87
C THR A 2 39.40 -12.05 37.47
N VAL A 3 38.81 -10.85 37.51
CA VAL A 3 37.50 -10.58 38.14
C VAL A 3 36.66 -9.66 37.25
N GLY A 4 35.31 -9.74 37.32
CA GLY A 4 34.40 -8.86 36.66
C GLY A 4 34.23 -7.49 37.34
N ALA A 5 33.23 -6.72 36.94
CA ALA A 5 32.83 -5.49 37.61
C ALA A 5 32.38 -5.79 39.06
N GLY A 6 32.75 -4.95 40.01
CA GLY A 6 32.43 -5.12 41.42
C GLY A 6 33.45 -4.47 42.33
N THR A 7 33.19 -4.51 43.63
CA THR A 7 34.12 -4.03 44.65
C THR A 7 34.77 -5.24 45.36
N TYR A 8 36.07 -5.32 45.33
CA TYR A 8 36.88 -6.43 45.86
C TYR A 8 37.77 -5.92 46.98
N SER A 9 37.79 -6.65 48.10
CA SER A 9 38.67 -6.38 49.23
C SER A 9 39.67 -7.52 49.41
N TYR A 10 40.92 -7.19 49.49
CA TYR A 10 42.04 -8.14 49.67
C TYR A 10 42.72 -7.89 50.99
N LEU A 11 42.77 -8.92 51.84
CA LEU A 11 43.51 -8.93 53.07
C LEU A 11 44.93 -9.54 52.83
N ILE A 12 45.95 -8.83 53.23
CA ILE A 12 47.34 -9.30 53.16
C ILE A 12 47.83 -9.46 54.57
N THR A 13 48.40 -10.65 54.90
CA THR A 13 48.93 -11.00 56.22
C THR A 13 50.33 -11.42 56.05
N ASP A 14 51.30 -10.93 56.96
CA ASP A 14 52.66 -11.33 56.97
C ASP A 14 52.84 -12.63 57.78
N ASP A 15 54.09 -13.17 57.80
CA ASP A 15 54.41 -14.40 58.52
C ASP A 15 54.30 -14.28 60.06
N LYS A 16 54.14 -13.08 60.57
CA LYS A 16 53.98 -12.79 62.01
C LYS A 16 52.55 -12.55 62.41
N GLY A 17 51.61 -12.62 61.42
CA GLY A 17 50.13 -12.43 61.60
C GLY A 17 49.70 -10.99 61.55
N CYS A 18 50.50 -10.00 61.20
CA CYS A 18 50.08 -8.63 60.97
C CYS A 18 49.39 -8.51 59.66
N SER A 19 48.17 -7.92 59.62
CA SER A 19 47.33 -7.84 58.42
C SER A 19 46.91 -6.41 58.07
N THR A 20 46.84 -6.17 56.81
CA THR A 20 46.26 -4.95 56.24
C THR A 20 45.29 -5.29 55.03
N SER A 21 44.36 -4.45 54.76
CA SER A 21 43.42 -4.66 53.63
C SER A 21 43.43 -3.50 52.67
N THR A 22 43.18 -3.81 51.41
CA THR A 22 42.94 -2.82 50.35
C THR A 22 41.65 -3.18 49.62
N ALA A 23 40.94 -2.18 49.12
CA ALA A 23 39.74 -2.37 48.31
C ALA A 23 39.89 -1.68 46.94
N ILE A 24 39.41 -2.36 45.91
CA ILE A 24 39.36 -1.82 44.54
C ILE A 24 37.95 -1.99 43.97
N THR A 25 37.43 -0.97 43.33
CA THR A 25 36.16 -1.03 42.61
C THR A 25 36.44 -1.04 41.10
N ILE A 26 35.95 -2.07 40.45
CA ILE A 26 36.00 -2.22 38.99
C ILE A 26 34.61 -1.92 38.46
N THR A 27 34.54 -0.97 37.55
CA THR A 27 33.30 -0.56 36.89
C THR A 27 33.27 -1.06 35.45
N GLU A 28 32.07 -1.33 34.93
CA GLU A 28 31.83 -1.62 33.53
C GLU A 28 30.89 -0.57 32.93
N PRO A 29 30.92 -0.35 31.60
CA PRO A 29 29.93 0.48 30.92
C PRO A 29 28.52 -0.07 31.12
N SER A 30 27.51 0.80 31.05
CA SER A 30 26.12 0.36 31.02
C SER A 30 25.84 -0.48 29.79
N GLU A 31 24.92 -1.44 29.90
CA GLU A 31 24.51 -2.26 28.77
C GLU A 31 24.01 -1.41 27.57
N MET A 32 24.46 -1.76 26.37
CA MET A 32 24.06 -1.07 25.16
C MET A 32 22.63 -1.46 24.78
N GLN A 33 21.74 -0.46 24.70
CA GLN A 33 20.34 -0.58 24.27
C GLN A 33 20.20 0.00 22.87
N VAL A 34 19.71 -0.81 21.92
CA VAL A 34 19.44 -0.41 20.53
C VAL A 34 17.94 -0.34 20.31
N THR A 35 17.47 0.78 19.76
CA THR A 35 16.05 1.01 19.46
C THR A 35 15.87 1.38 18.00
N SER A 36 14.71 1.04 17.44
CA SER A 36 14.32 1.42 16.10
C SER A 36 12.89 1.93 16.07
N ALA A 37 12.64 2.93 15.21
CA ALA A 37 11.31 3.46 14.91
C ALA A 37 11.19 3.65 13.40
N ALA A 38 9.97 3.55 12.86
CA ALA A 38 9.75 3.64 11.43
C ALA A 38 8.55 4.53 11.09
N THR A 39 8.61 5.18 9.93
CA THR A 39 7.44 5.84 9.33
C THR A 39 6.53 4.80 8.67
N ALA A 40 5.21 5.03 8.67
CA ALA A 40 4.29 4.14 7.98
C ALA A 40 4.46 4.25 6.45
N ILE A 41 4.30 3.12 5.74
CA ILE A 41 4.13 3.10 4.29
C ILE A 41 2.65 3.40 4.00
N THR A 42 2.39 4.46 3.24
CA THR A 42 1.02 4.92 2.93
C THR A 42 0.42 4.23 1.70
N CYS A 43 1.26 3.84 0.73
CA CYS A 43 0.84 3.14 -0.49
C CYS A 43 1.63 1.84 -0.66
N ASN A 44 1.00 0.82 -1.23
CA ASN A 44 1.69 -0.42 -1.59
C ASN A 44 2.92 -0.15 -2.47
N GLY A 45 4.04 -0.80 -2.18
CA GLY A 45 5.33 -0.60 -2.84
C GLY A 45 6.05 0.67 -2.42
N GLY A 46 5.53 1.43 -1.45
CA GLY A 46 6.18 2.63 -0.91
C GLY A 46 7.41 2.33 -0.06
N LEU A 47 8.03 3.41 0.44
CA LEU A 47 9.20 3.33 1.30
C LEU A 47 8.87 3.83 2.72
N SER A 48 9.49 3.19 3.70
CA SER A 48 9.56 3.61 5.09
C SER A 48 10.96 4.11 5.41
N THR A 49 11.05 5.09 6.30
CA THR A 49 12.33 5.48 6.90
C THR A 49 12.41 4.87 8.30
N VAL A 50 13.38 3.98 8.50
CA VAL A 50 13.71 3.39 9.80
C VAL A 50 14.82 4.22 10.44
N SER A 51 14.58 4.76 11.63
CA SER A 51 15.57 5.47 12.45
C SER A 51 16.08 4.52 13.52
N VAL A 52 17.38 4.26 13.54
CA VAL A 52 18.05 3.40 14.51
C VAL A 52 18.92 4.25 15.44
N SER A 53 18.76 4.05 16.75
CA SER A 53 19.53 4.75 17.77
C SER A 53 20.03 3.78 18.85
N ALA A 54 21.08 4.18 19.56
CA ALA A 54 21.67 3.41 20.65
C ALA A 54 21.96 4.30 21.86
N THR A 55 21.89 3.70 23.04
CA THR A 55 22.23 4.29 24.33
C THR A 55 22.99 3.25 25.18
N GLY A 56 23.73 3.71 26.19
CA GLY A 56 24.61 2.80 26.95
C GLY A 56 25.88 2.41 26.17
N GLY A 57 26.65 1.47 26.66
CA GLY A 57 27.96 1.16 26.07
C GLY A 57 28.90 2.36 26.04
N THR A 58 29.79 2.40 25.05
CA THR A 58 30.81 3.46 24.88
C THR A 58 30.69 4.10 23.50
N ALA A 59 30.34 5.38 23.41
CA ALA A 59 30.34 6.11 22.13
C ALA A 59 31.75 6.20 21.51
N PRO A 60 31.86 6.30 20.14
CA PRO A 60 30.82 6.44 19.16
C PRO A 60 30.16 5.09 18.79
N TYR A 61 28.93 5.18 18.22
CA TYR A 61 28.21 4.01 17.72
C TYR A 61 28.31 3.95 16.19
N SER A 62 28.46 2.73 15.66
CA SER A 62 28.33 2.42 14.23
C SER A 62 27.06 1.57 13.98
N GLY A 63 26.41 1.75 12.83
CA GLY A 63 25.14 1.07 12.50
C GLY A 63 23.88 1.82 12.93
N THR A 64 24.02 3.01 13.53
CA THR A 64 22.91 3.95 13.81
C THR A 64 22.65 4.86 12.62
N GLY A 65 21.43 5.44 12.53
CA GLY A 65 21.06 6.40 11.49
C GLY A 65 19.70 6.08 10.87
N ASN A 66 19.44 6.68 9.69
CA ASN A 66 18.20 6.52 8.95
C ASN A 66 18.41 5.63 7.73
N PHE A 67 17.53 4.64 7.57
CA PHE A 67 17.54 3.65 6.49
C PHE A 67 16.22 3.69 5.75
N SER A 68 16.25 3.83 4.41
CA SER A 68 15.06 3.76 3.57
C SER A 68 14.83 2.33 3.12
N VAL A 69 13.66 1.75 3.44
CA VAL A 69 13.34 0.34 3.22
C VAL A 69 11.90 0.17 2.73
N THR A 70 11.63 -0.95 2.06
CA THR A 70 10.29 -1.40 1.70
C THR A 70 9.63 -2.17 2.86
N ALA A 71 8.43 -2.70 2.65
CA ALA A 71 7.83 -3.65 3.59
C ALA A 71 8.72 -4.89 3.75
N GLY A 72 8.85 -5.38 4.98
CA GLY A 72 9.71 -6.51 5.32
C GLY A 72 10.16 -6.49 6.76
N SER A 73 10.96 -7.46 7.16
CA SER A 73 11.57 -7.54 8.49
C SER A 73 13.08 -7.29 8.37
N TYR A 74 13.57 -6.32 9.17
CA TYR A 74 14.95 -5.84 9.12
C TYR A 74 15.58 -5.90 10.50
N THR A 75 16.82 -6.39 10.54
CA THR A 75 17.65 -6.41 11.76
C THR A 75 18.83 -5.46 11.57
N TYR A 76 19.00 -4.55 12.52
CA TYR A 76 20.05 -3.54 12.50
C TYR A 76 21.04 -3.84 13.63
N PRO A 77 22.23 -4.35 13.31
CA PRO A 77 23.32 -4.48 14.28
C PRO A 77 23.96 -3.11 14.53
N VAL A 78 24.24 -2.82 15.79
CA VAL A 78 24.96 -1.62 16.21
C VAL A 78 26.17 -2.04 17.05
N THR A 79 27.30 -1.38 16.81
CA THR A 79 28.55 -1.64 17.54
C THR A 79 29.01 -0.33 18.20
N ASP A 80 29.42 -0.41 19.43
CA ASP A 80 29.98 0.70 20.22
C ASP A 80 31.47 0.93 19.96
N GLY A 81 32.06 1.97 20.57
CA GLY A 81 33.46 2.35 20.42
C GLY A 81 34.45 1.31 20.95
N ASN A 82 34.04 0.37 21.82
CA ASN A 82 34.82 -0.72 22.33
C ASN A 82 34.64 -2.03 21.54
N GLY A 83 33.77 -2.05 20.51
CA GLY A 83 33.49 -3.24 19.72
C GLY A 83 32.40 -4.14 20.30
N CYS A 84 31.71 -3.72 21.37
CA CYS A 84 30.53 -4.42 21.87
C CYS A 84 29.35 -4.22 20.92
N SER A 85 28.61 -5.28 20.62
CA SER A 85 27.50 -5.22 19.65
C SER A 85 26.15 -5.63 20.25
N SER A 86 25.09 -4.97 19.80
CA SER A 86 23.69 -5.32 20.07
C SER A 86 22.88 -5.08 18.81
N SER A 87 21.62 -5.50 18.76
CA SER A 87 20.77 -5.31 17.58
C SER A 87 19.31 -5.05 17.93
N THR A 88 18.61 -4.44 17.00
CA THR A 88 17.15 -4.30 17.04
C THR A 88 16.54 -4.90 15.76
N THR A 89 15.34 -5.45 15.87
CA THR A 89 14.58 -5.96 14.72
C THR A 89 13.25 -5.23 14.65
N ILE A 90 12.87 -4.79 13.44
CA ILE A 90 11.62 -4.11 13.17
C ILE A 90 10.95 -4.71 11.93
N THR A 91 9.62 -4.89 11.98
CA THR A 91 8.84 -5.34 10.84
C THR A 91 8.06 -4.15 10.30
N ILE A 92 8.23 -3.88 9.01
CA ILE A 92 7.54 -2.84 8.25
C ILE A 92 6.45 -3.49 7.43
N THR A 93 5.22 -3.00 7.57
CA THR A 93 4.06 -3.44 6.80
C THR A 93 3.63 -2.37 5.82
N GLU A 94 2.94 -2.77 4.76
CA GLU A 94 2.35 -1.88 3.77
C GLU A 94 0.87 -2.22 3.56
N PRO A 95 0.05 -1.26 3.07
CA PRO A 95 -1.33 -1.54 2.66
C PRO A 95 -1.37 -2.49 1.47
N SER A 96 -2.51 -3.17 1.26
CA SER A 96 -2.77 -3.89 0.02
C SER A 96 -2.86 -2.93 -1.17
N VAL A 97 -2.62 -3.44 -2.39
CA VAL A 97 -2.77 -2.67 -3.63
C VAL A 97 -4.20 -2.15 -3.74
N VAL A 98 -4.38 -0.89 -4.18
CA VAL A 98 -5.69 -0.36 -4.55
C VAL A 98 -6.12 -1.00 -5.87
N GLU A 99 -7.31 -1.60 -5.89
CA GLU A 99 -7.91 -2.21 -7.06
C GLU A 99 -9.19 -1.46 -7.43
N ALA A 100 -9.44 -1.30 -8.72
CA ALA A 100 -10.66 -0.71 -9.26
C ALA A 100 -11.38 -1.71 -10.14
N SER A 101 -12.70 -1.79 -10.02
CA SER A 101 -13.54 -2.60 -10.89
C SER A 101 -14.71 -1.78 -11.41
N SER A 102 -15.20 -2.12 -12.62
CA SER A 102 -16.34 -1.47 -13.23
C SER A 102 -17.26 -2.50 -13.89
N SER A 103 -18.56 -2.25 -13.82
CA SER A 103 -19.61 -3.02 -14.49
C SER A 103 -20.64 -2.07 -15.08
N ALA A 104 -21.34 -2.49 -16.14
CA ALA A 104 -22.35 -1.66 -16.77
C ALA A 104 -23.64 -2.44 -17.01
N THR A 105 -24.79 -1.74 -16.92
CA THR A 105 -26.06 -2.24 -17.45
C THR A 105 -26.05 -2.20 -18.97
N ALA A 106 -26.90 -3.01 -19.62
CA ALA A 106 -27.07 -2.97 -21.08
C ALA A 106 -27.86 -1.72 -21.52
N ILE A 107 -27.49 -1.15 -22.68
CA ILE A 107 -28.31 -0.20 -23.41
C ILE A 107 -29.29 -1.00 -24.27
N LEU A 108 -30.59 -0.81 -24.06
CA LEU A 108 -31.63 -1.59 -24.73
C LEU A 108 -32.08 -1.00 -26.09
N CYS A 109 -31.91 0.31 -26.27
CA CYS A 109 -32.28 1.00 -27.51
C CYS A 109 -31.14 1.92 -27.96
N TYR A 110 -31.02 2.08 -29.29
CA TYR A 110 -30.08 3.03 -29.90
C TYR A 110 -30.26 4.44 -29.31
N GLY A 111 -29.16 5.11 -29.00
CA GLY A 111 -29.15 6.42 -28.34
C GLY A 111 -29.53 6.42 -26.86
N GLY A 112 -29.69 5.23 -26.23
CA GLY A 112 -29.97 5.08 -24.81
C GLY A 112 -28.74 5.29 -23.92
N THR A 113 -28.93 5.10 -22.62
CA THR A 113 -27.85 5.19 -21.61
C THR A 113 -27.77 3.91 -20.81
N ALA A 114 -26.57 3.62 -20.31
CA ALA A 114 -26.27 2.60 -19.31
C ALA A 114 -25.84 3.25 -17.98
N THR A 115 -25.99 2.53 -16.90
CA THR A 115 -25.36 2.87 -15.62
C THR A 115 -24.09 2.08 -15.50
N VAL A 116 -22.95 2.76 -15.35
CA VAL A 116 -21.66 2.18 -15.01
C VAL A 116 -21.47 2.30 -13.51
N SER A 117 -21.33 1.16 -12.81
CA SER A 117 -21.01 1.10 -11.39
C SER A 117 -19.51 0.86 -11.22
N VAL A 118 -18.83 1.76 -10.51
CA VAL A 118 -17.38 1.71 -10.23
C VAL A 118 -17.19 1.47 -8.75
N SER A 119 -16.33 0.50 -8.40
CA SER A 119 -15.97 0.18 -7.02
C SER A 119 -14.47 0.07 -6.83
N GLY A 120 -14.03 0.31 -5.59
CA GLY A 120 -12.63 0.20 -5.15
C GLY A 120 -12.48 -0.87 -4.07
N ASN A 121 -11.31 -1.49 -4.02
CA ASN A 121 -10.92 -2.46 -3.01
C ASN A 121 -9.43 -2.29 -2.69
N GLY A 122 -8.98 -2.84 -1.54
CA GLY A 122 -7.58 -2.68 -1.11
C GLY A 122 -7.23 -1.27 -0.65
N GLY A 123 -5.96 -0.98 -0.42
CA GLY A 123 -5.51 0.31 0.11
C GLY A 123 -6.17 0.67 1.44
N THR A 124 -6.50 1.94 1.62
CA THR A 124 -7.12 2.50 2.84
C THR A 124 -8.42 3.24 2.48
N ALA A 125 -9.57 2.70 2.90
CA ALA A 125 -10.86 3.37 2.71
C ALA A 125 -10.93 4.71 3.47
N PRO A 126 -11.77 5.70 3.04
CA PRO A 126 -12.72 5.66 1.93
C PRO A 126 -12.08 5.86 0.55
N TYR A 127 -12.84 5.51 -0.51
CA TYR A 127 -12.40 5.66 -1.88
C TYR A 127 -13.07 6.86 -2.57
N ASN A 128 -12.31 7.55 -3.43
CA ASN A 128 -12.80 8.56 -4.35
C ASN A 128 -12.85 7.99 -5.78
N GLY A 129 -13.76 8.50 -6.61
CA GLY A 129 -13.94 8.05 -8.00
C GLY A 129 -14.80 6.79 -8.14
N THR A 130 -15.43 6.33 -7.07
CA THR A 130 -16.40 5.23 -7.02
C THR A 130 -17.84 5.76 -7.12
N GLY A 131 -18.77 4.90 -7.51
CA GLY A 131 -20.20 5.22 -7.60
C GLY A 131 -20.80 4.85 -8.95
N ASP A 132 -22.00 5.37 -9.21
CA ASP A 132 -22.79 5.09 -10.40
C ASP A 132 -22.76 6.28 -11.36
N PHE A 133 -22.45 6.02 -12.63
CA PHE A 133 -22.30 7.00 -13.69
C PHE A 133 -23.26 6.64 -14.85
N SER A 134 -24.11 7.58 -15.26
CA SER A 134 -24.97 7.40 -16.45
C SER A 134 -24.19 7.81 -17.70
N VAL A 135 -24.05 6.88 -18.65
CA VAL A 135 -23.22 7.05 -19.86
C VAL A 135 -23.95 6.52 -21.11
N SER A 136 -23.64 7.08 -22.26
CA SER A 136 -24.01 6.53 -23.57
C SER A 136 -23.07 5.41 -24.02
N ALA A 137 -23.25 4.87 -25.21
CA ALA A 137 -22.28 3.94 -25.80
C ALA A 137 -20.92 4.62 -25.99
N GLY A 138 -19.85 3.91 -25.63
CA GLY A 138 -18.48 4.42 -25.66
C GLY A 138 -17.54 3.67 -24.75
N THR A 139 -16.26 4.05 -24.75
CA THR A 139 -15.26 3.53 -23.83
C THR A 139 -14.90 4.58 -22.79
N TYR A 140 -14.99 4.20 -21.52
CA TYR A 140 -14.80 5.09 -20.37
C TYR A 140 -13.68 4.55 -19.48
N SER A 141 -12.90 5.46 -18.90
CA SER A 141 -11.87 5.14 -17.92
C SER A 141 -12.16 5.89 -16.61
N TYR A 142 -12.11 5.18 -15.50
CA TYR A 142 -12.38 5.73 -14.17
C TYR A 142 -11.13 5.52 -13.29
N ILE A 143 -10.73 6.58 -12.62
CA ILE A 143 -9.62 6.55 -11.64
C ILE A 143 -10.25 6.40 -10.26
N VAL A 144 -9.80 5.40 -9.50
CA VAL A 144 -10.17 5.20 -8.11
C VAL A 144 -8.94 5.48 -7.25
N SER A 145 -9.11 6.32 -6.24
CA SER A 145 -8.07 6.61 -5.24
C SER A 145 -8.56 6.32 -3.83
N ASP A 146 -7.66 5.84 -2.99
CA ASP A 146 -7.92 5.61 -1.57
C ASP A 146 -7.72 6.88 -0.73
N ALA A 147 -7.92 6.78 0.60
CA ALA A 147 -7.77 7.89 1.53
C ALA A 147 -6.35 8.45 1.62
N ASN A 148 -5.34 7.66 1.26
CA ASN A 148 -3.93 8.06 1.25
C ASN A 148 -3.49 8.65 -0.10
N GLY A 149 -4.39 8.67 -1.11
CA GLY A 149 -4.11 9.16 -2.46
C GLY A 149 -3.45 8.14 -3.37
N CYS A 150 -3.33 6.86 -2.96
CA CYS A 150 -2.90 5.78 -3.83
C CYS A 150 -3.99 5.48 -4.84
N SER A 151 -3.68 5.40 -6.13
CA SER A 151 -4.68 5.33 -7.18
C SER A 151 -4.42 4.25 -8.20
N THR A 152 -5.50 3.78 -8.80
CA THR A 152 -5.53 2.84 -9.91
C THR A 152 -6.64 3.24 -10.88
N SER A 153 -6.76 2.58 -12.03
CA SER A 153 -7.82 2.84 -13.00
C SER A 153 -8.47 1.56 -13.51
N THR A 154 -9.74 1.67 -13.86
CA THR A 154 -10.49 0.64 -14.59
C THR A 154 -11.05 1.24 -15.87
N SER A 155 -11.25 0.42 -16.91
CA SER A 155 -11.87 0.84 -18.15
C SER A 155 -12.98 -0.12 -18.54
N ILE A 156 -14.03 0.42 -19.15
CA ILE A 156 -15.19 -0.35 -19.62
C ILE A 156 -15.68 0.21 -20.94
N THR A 157 -16.07 -0.69 -21.85
CA THR A 157 -16.72 -0.34 -23.11
C THR A 157 -18.22 -0.68 -23.01
N VAL A 158 -19.05 0.31 -23.20
CA VAL A 158 -20.52 0.21 -23.24
C VAL A 158 -20.93 0.23 -24.70
N THR A 159 -21.70 -0.79 -25.13
CA THR A 159 -22.23 -0.91 -26.50
C THR A 159 -23.72 -0.69 -26.51
N GLU A 160 -24.24 -0.28 -27.63
CA GLU A 160 -25.69 -0.11 -27.90
C GLU A 160 -26.10 -0.90 -29.14
N PRO A 161 -27.40 -1.26 -29.28
CA PRO A 161 -27.94 -1.83 -30.50
C PRO A 161 -27.81 -0.85 -31.67
N SER A 162 -27.86 -1.39 -32.89
CA SER A 162 -27.98 -0.55 -34.10
C SER A 162 -29.34 0.17 -34.16
N GLU A 163 -29.36 1.31 -34.82
CA GLU A 163 -30.61 2.08 -35.04
C GLU A 163 -31.58 1.26 -35.84
N VAL A 164 -32.87 1.29 -35.48
CA VAL A 164 -33.97 0.72 -36.28
C VAL A 164 -34.27 1.66 -37.45
N ILE A 165 -33.99 1.21 -38.66
CA ILE A 165 -34.25 1.93 -39.89
C ILE A 165 -35.47 1.31 -40.56
N VAL A 166 -36.49 2.13 -40.88
CA VAL A 166 -37.71 1.70 -41.56
C VAL A 166 -37.73 2.28 -42.96
N SER A 167 -38.09 1.44 -43.93
CA SER A 167 -38.35 1.86 -45.31
C SER A 167 -39.72 1.39 -45.78
N SER A 168 -40.35 2.19 -46.65
CA SER A 168 -41.61 1.84 -47.24
C SER A 168 -41.65 2.17 -48.72
N SER A 169 -42.40 1.39 -49.49
CA SER A 169 -42.67 1.60 -50.91
C SER A 169 -44.11 1.24 -51.20
N ALA A 170 -44.69 1.84 -52.26
CA ALA A 170 -46.03 1.52 -52.71
C ALA A 170 -46.12 1.43 -54.25
N THR A 171 -46.93 0.52 -54.74
CA THR A 171 -47.23 0.46 -56.16
C THR A 171 -48.24 1.57 -56.56
N PRO A 172 -48.10 2.16 -57.76
CA PRO A 172 -49.04 3.17 -58.20
C PRO A 172 -50.51 2.58 -58.43
N ILE A 173 -51.53 3.35 -58.09
CA ILE A 173 -52.91 3.01 -58.44
C ILE A 173 -53.14 3.48 -59.85
N LEU A 174 -53.47 2.55 -60.78
CA LEU A 174 -53.60 2.84 -62.22
C LEU A 174 -55.02 3.24 -62.65
N CYS A 175 -56.05 2.93 -61.83
CA CYS A 175 -57.42 3.23 -62.13
C CYS A 175 -58.19 3.77 -60.93
N ASN A 176 -59.21 4.62 -61.17
CA ASN A 176 -60.07 5.11 -60.10
C ASN A 176 -60.82 3.97 -59.41
N GLY A 177 -60.66 3.88 -58.05
CA GLY A 177 -61.19 2.79 -57.23
C GLY A 177 -60.31 1.57 -57.17
N GLY A 178 -59.06 1.59 -57.75
CA GLY A 178 -58.10 0.54 -57.65
C GLY A 178 -57.34 0.52 -56.26
N SER A 179 -56.51 -0.48 -56.02
CA SER A 179 -55.73 -0.64 -54.77
C SER A 179 -54.25 -0.55 -55.07
N SER A 180 -53.51 -0.17 -54.09
CA SER A 180 -52.04 -0.17 -54.04
C SER A 180 -51.52 -1.20 -53.03
N THR A 181 -50.42 -1.87 -53.33
CA THR A 181 -49.68 -2.68 -52.34
C THR A 181 -48.58 -1.81 -51.72
N VAL A 182 -48.65 -1.70 -50.40
CA VAL A 182 -47.64 -1.04 -49.61
C VAL A 182 -46.74 -2.11 -49.01
N SER A 183 -45.44 -1.99 -49.24
CA SER A 183 -44.40 -2.83 -48.60
C SER A 183 -43.66 -1.99 -47.57
N VAL A 184 -43.56 -2.53 -46.36
CA VAL A 184 -42.79 -1.92 -45.26
C VAL A 184 -41.73 -2.92 -44.82
N SER A 185 -40.48 -2.45 -44.65
CA SER A 185 -39.38 -3.23 -44.14
C SER A 185 -38.63 -2.46 -43.04
N ALA A 186 -38.05 -3.19 -42.12
CA ALA A 186 -37.22 -2.62 -41.06
C ALA A 186 -35.89 -3.40 -40.99
N THR A 187 -34.81 -2.70 -40.61
CA THR A 187 -33.48 -3.25 -40.36
C THR A 187 -32.93 -2.60 -39.10
N GLY A 188 -31.95 -3.27 -38.45
CA GLY A 188 -31.35 -2.81 -37.18
C GLY A 188 -32.19 -3.23 -35.97
N GLY A 189 -31.84 -2.66 -34.81
CA GLY A 189 -32.36 -3.08 -33.50
C GLY A 189 -31.77 -4.41 -33.03
N THR A 190 -32.39 -5.06 -32.04
CA THR A 190 -32.12 -6.39 -31.48
C THR A 190 -33.32 -7.29 -31.62
#